data_0d7db259d66d9bab9e92b2d4fc83a097
#
_entry.id   0d7db259d66d9bab9e92b2d4fc83a097
#
_cell.length_a   1.000
_cell.length_b   1.000
_cell.length_c   1.000
_cell.angle_alpha   90.00
_cell.angle_beta   90.00
_cell.angle_gamma   90.00
#
_symmetry.space_group_name_H-M   'P 1'
#
loop_
_entity.id
_entity.type
_entity.pdbx_description
1 polymer ?
#
loop_
_entity_poly.entity_id
_entity_poly.type
_entity_poly.pdbx_seq_one_letter_code
_entity_poly.pdbx_strand_id
1 'polypeptide(L)'
;MTLRPRACASASIRLYRWIDGATRLALEHETPVDDIPQALASFGGMLVVGLGRALRLYDIGAKKLLQKAQTLVAPNAICAIRTSPSADRLFVADVQESVLLVVYDHTARAFRPVVTDSLPRFISSMHVLDDGDTVVAGDKFGNLVALRVPEQVARALDADPTGAQLLLSRRPSAAPRWETVAHYHAGDIVTALTT
;
A
#
# COMPACT_ATOMS: atom_id res chain seq x y z
N MET A 1 2.98 -4.99 26.24
CA MET A 1 1.54 -4.66 26.24
C MET A 1 1.00 -5.05 24.86
N THR A 2 0.34 -6.19 24.75
CA THR A 2 -0.21 -6.66 23.46
C THR A 2 -1.46 -5.83 23.17
N LEU A 3 -1.40 -4.96 22.17
CA LEU A 3 -2.57 -4.27 21.65
C LEU A 3 -3.49 -5.34 21.03
N ARG A 4 -4.54 -5.72 21.74
CA ARG A 4 -5.59 -6.56 21.15
C ARG A 4 -6.31 -5.72 20.11
N PRO A 5 -6.41 -6.17 18.84
CA PRO A 5 -7.26 -5.50 17.87
C PRO A 5 -8.67 -5.41 18.43
N ARG A 6 -9.35 -4.28 18.22
CA ARG A 6 -10.76 -4.17 18.62
C ARG A 6 -11.54 -5.22 17.85
N ALA A 7 -12.33 -6.01 18.54
CA ALA A 7 -13.25 -6.95 17.89
C ALA A 7 -14.22 -6.15 17.00
N CYS A 8 -14.24 -6.46 15.73
CA CYS A 8 -15.18 -5.89 14.77
C CYS A 8 -16.30 -6.91 14.55
N ALA A 9 -17.56 -6.51 14.76
CA ALA A 9 -18.69 -7.40 14.56
C ALA A 9 -18.95 -7.68 13.06
N SER A 10 -18.71 -6.69 12.21
CA SER A 10 -18.81 -6.80 10.75
C SER A 10 -18.05 -5.66 10.09
N ALA A 11 -17.51 -5.92 8.91
CA ALA A 11 -16.87 -4.91 8.06
C ALA A 11 -17.32 -5.09 6.62
N SER A 12 -17.42 -4.00 5.87
CA SER A 12 -17.83 -4.03 4.48
C SER A 12 -17.18 -2.90 3.68
N ILE A 13 -17.10 -3.12 2.37
CA ILE A 13 -16.71 -2.11 1.40
C ILE A 13 -17.96 -1.75 0.62
N ARG A 14 -18.32 -0.46 0.58
CA ARG A 14 -19.49 0.06 -0.11
C ARG A 14 -19.07 0.79 -1.37
N LEU A 15 -19.67 0.45 -2.50
CA LEU A 15 -19.53 1.15 -3.77
C LEU A 15 -20.70 2.11 -3.96
N TYR A 16 -20.36 3.37 -4.22
CA TYR A 16 -21.33 4.42 -4.52
C TYR A 16 -21.09 4.94 -5.93
N ARG A 17 -22.17 5.29 -6.62
CA ARG A 17 -22.13 6.00 -7.90
C ARG A 17 -22.68 7.40 -7.76
N TRP A 18 -22.05 8.34 -8.44
CA TRP A 18 -22.62 9.67 -8.62
C TRP A 18 -23.79 9.62 -9.58
N ILE A 19 -24.91 10.21 -9.19
CA ILE A 19 -26.13 10.37 -9.98
C ILE A 19 -26.52 11.85 -10.03
N ASP A 20 -27.51 12.19 -10.88
CA ASP A 20 -28.08 13.53 -11.00
C ASP A 20 -27.02 14.62 -11.25
N GLY A 21 -26.12 14.40 -12.24
CA GLY A 21 -25.05 15.35 -12.56
C GLY A 21 -24.01 15.52 -11.44
N ALA A 22 -23.69 14.46 -10.71
CA ALA A 22 -22.74 14.44 -9.59
C ALA A 22 -23.22 15.21 -8.32
N THR A 23 -24.54 15.35 -8.14
CA THR A 23 -25.10 15.99 -6.96
C THR A 23 -25.47 15.01 -5.84
N ARG A 24 -25.68 13.74 -6.16
CA ARG A 24 -26.09 12.70 -5.20
C ARG A 24 -25.28 11.43 -5.36
N LEU A 25 -25.04 10.74 -4.24
CA LEU A 25 -24.45 9.40 -4.19
C LEU A 25 -25.55 8.34 -4.03
N ALA A 26 -25.58 7.35 -4.91
CA ALA A 26 -26.41 6.16 -4.77
C ALA A 26 -25.53 4.95 -4.42
N LEU A 27 -25.93 4.20 -3.42
CA LEU A 27 -25.30 2.92 -3.08
C LEU A 27 -25.59 1.91 -4.19
N GLU A 28 -24.55 1.39 -4.84
CA GLU A 28 -24.70 0.34 -5.85
C GLU A 28 -24.69 -1.05 -5.22
N HIS A 29 -23.68 -1.31 -4.40
CA HIS A 29 -23.60 -2.58 -3.68
C HIS A 29 -22.69 -2.48 -2.46
N GLU A 30 -22.82 -3.44 -1.58
CA GLU A 30 -22.00 -3.65 -0.39
C GLU A 30 -21.34 -5.03 -0.47
N THR A 31 -20.05 -5.08 -0.19
CA THR A 31 -19.28 -6.32 -0.17
C THR A 31 -18.75 -6.54 1.24
N PRO A 32 -19.25 -7.57 1.96
CA PRO A 32 -18.72 -7.89 3.28
C PRO A 32 -17.29 -8.39 3.20
N VAL A 33 -16.49 -8.04 4.20
CA VAL A 33 -15.10 -8.46 4.36
C VAL A 33 -14.87 -8.99 5.78
N ASP A 34 -13.84 -9.79 5.95
CA ASP A 34 -13.52 -10.53 7.17
C ASP A 34 -12.64 -9.76 8.17
N ASP A 35 -12.14 -8.58 7.77
CA ASP A 35 -11.34 -7.70 8.62
C ASP A 35 -11.63 -6.23 8.28
N ILE A 36 -11.16 -5.30 9.10
CA ILE A 36 -11.38 -3.86 8.92
C ILE A 36 -10.54 -3.35 7.73
N PRO A 37 -11.16 -2.80 6.66
CA PRO A 37 -10.42 -2.18 5.58
C PRO A 37 -9.86 -0.83 6.04
N GLN A 38 -8.55 -0.75 6.24
CA GLN A 38 -7.87 0.45 6.74
C GLN A 38 -7.33 1.34 5.63
N ALA A 39 -7.05 0.77 4.46
CA ALA A 39 -6.50 1.50 3.32
C ALA A 39 -7.13 1.03 2.01
N LEU A 40 -7.39 1.98 1.12
CA LEU A 40 -7.97 1.77 -0.21
C LEU A 40 -7.13 2.55 -1.23
N ALA A 41 -6.87 1.95 -2.38
CA ALA A 41 -6.23 2.63 -3.50
C ALA A 41 -6.74 2.09 -4.85
N SER A 42 -6.78 2.95 -5.86
CA SER A 42 -6.99 2.54 -7.24
C SER A 42 -5.70 1.95 -7.81
N PHE A 43 -5.80 0.85 -8.55
CA PHE A 43 -4.66 0.18 -9.16
C PHE A 43 -5.08 -0.51 -10.46
N GLY A 44 -4.62 -0.01 -11.60
CA GLY A 44 -4.92 -0.58 -12.92
C GLY A 44 -6.43 -0.75 -13.20
N GLY A 45 -7.27 0.22 -12.80
CA GLY A 45 -8.73 0.14 -12.92
C GLY A 45 -9.43 -0.78 -11.93
N MET A 46 -8.68 -1.40 -11.02
CA MET A 46 -9.17 -2.25 -9.92
C MET A 46 -9.01 -1.55 -8.57
N LEU A 47 -9.56 -2.14 -7.52
CA LEU A 47 -9.45 -1.66 -6.15
C LEU A 47 -8.50 -2.53 -5.36
N VAL A 48 -7.44 -1.93 -4.81
CA VAL A 48 -6.57 -2.57 -3.82
C VAL A 48 -6.99 -2.16 -2.43
N VAL A 49 -7.09 -3.13 -1.54
CA VAL A 49 -7.55 -2.96 -0.16
C VAL A 49 -6.55 -3.56 0.81
N GLY A 50 -6.20 -2.78 1.83
CA GLY A 50 -5.44 -3.25 3.00
C GLY A 50 -6.37 -3.74 4.09
N LEU A 51 -6.35 -5.05 4.36
CA LEU A 51 -7.15 -5.74 5.36
C LEU A 51 -6.21 -6.42 6.36
N GLY A 52 -6.04 -5.83 7.55
CA GLY A 52 -5.04 -6.29 8.48
C GLY A 52 -3.66 -6.39 7.83
N ARG A 53 -3.10 -7.60 7.71
CA ARG A 53 -1.79 -7.86 7.09
C ARG A 53 -1.86 -8.14 5.59
N ALA A 54 -3.08 -8.29 5.04
CA ALA A 54 -3.30 -8.72 3.67
C ALA A 54 -3.56 -7.55 2.72
N LEU A 55 -2.96 -7.57 1.54
CA LEU A 55 -3.43 -6.85 0.36
C LEU A 55 -4.40 -7.72 -0.40
N ARG A 56 -5.56 -7.18 -0.72
CA ARG A 56 -6.55 -7.79 -1.61
C ARG A 56 -6.78 -6.93 -2.84
N LEU A 57 -6.86 -7.57 -3.98
CA LEU A 57 -7.23 -6.96 -5.26
C LEU A 57 -8.65 -7.32 -5.60
N TYR A 58 -9.48 -6.33 -5.89
CA TYR A 58 -10.86 -6.48 -6.29
C TYR A 58 -11.12 -5.84 -7.64
N ASP A 59 -11.88 -6.53 -8.45
CA ASP A 59 -12.51 -6.00 -9.64
C ASP A 59 -13.95 -5.57 -9.33
N ILE A 60 -14.46 -4.58 -10.05
CA ILE A 60 -15.82 -4.07 -9.85
C ILE A 60 -16.79 -4.99 -10.59
N GLY A 61 -17.55 -5.77 -9.83
CA GLY A 61 -18.64 -6.59 -10.36
C GLY A 61 -19.99 -5.87 -10.29
N ALA A 62 -20.99 -6.36 -11.01
CA ALA A 62 -22.31 -5.75 -11.07
C ALA A 62 -23.09 -5.77 -9.76
N LYS A 63 -22.83 -6.73 -8.87
CA LYS A 63 -23.55 -6.91 -7.59
C LYS A 63 -22.68 -6.88 -6.35
N LYS A 64 -21.36 -7.04 -6.53
CA LYS A 64 -20.37 -7.04 -5.46
C LYS A 64 -18.96 -6.89 -6.05
N LEU A 65 -18.00 -6.56 -5.21
CA LEU A 65 -16.59 -6.63 -5.58
C LEU A 65 -16.16 -8.09 -5.75
N LEU A 66 -15.38 -8.36 -6.80
CA LEU A 66 -14.86 -9.69 -7.14
C LEU A 66 -13.39 -9.78 -6.74
N GLN A 67 -13.08 -10.55 -5.72
CA GLN A 67 -11.70 -10.76 -5.29
C GLN A 67 -10.90 -11.49 -6.37
N LYS A 68 -9.81 -10.89 -6.82
CA LYS A 68 -8.89 -11.45 -7.85
C LYS A 68 -7.60 -12.02 -7.26
N ALA A 69 -7.11 -11.39 -6.19
CA ALA A 69 -5.88 -11.80 -5.51
C ALA A 69 -5.92 -11.46 -4.02
N GLN A 70 -5.11 -12.18 -3.25
CA GLN A 70 -4.84 -11.89 -1.85
C GLN A 70 -3.44 -12.35 -1.49
N THR A 71 -2.67 -11.49 -0.83
CA THR A 71 -1.33 -11.83 -0.33
C THR A 71 -1.09 -11.17 1.02
N LEU A 72 -0.50 -11.91 1.95
CA LEU A 72 -0.01 -11.34 3.21
C LEU A 72 1.31 -10.63 2.92
N VAL A 73 1.34 -9.31 3.02
CA VAL A 73 2.52 -8.50 2.70
C VAL A 73 3.08 -7.75 3.90
N ALA A 74 2.22 -7.33 4.82
CA ALA A 74 2.62 -6.55 5.99
C ALA A 74 2.92 -7.45 7.19
N PRO A 75 3.95 -7.14 7.99
CA PRO A 75 4.24 -7.85 9.23
C PRO A 75 3.17 -7.68 10.31
N ASN A 76 2.62 -6.47 10.45
CA ASN A 76 1.64 -6.13 11.49
C ASN A 76 0.26 -5.80 10.89
N ALA A 77 0.09 -4.60 10.35
CA ALA A 77 -1.16 -4.18 9.72
C ALA A 77 -0.90 -3.07 8.71
N ILE A 78 -1.62 -3.11 7.60
CA ILE A 78 -1.56 -2.08 6.56
C ILE A 78 -2.36 -0.87 7.02
N CYS A 79 -1.73 0.30 7.12
CA CYS A 79 -2.39 1.56 7.50
C CYS A 79 -2.59 2.54 6.33
N ALA A 80 -1.77 2.44 5.29
CA ALA A 80 -1.94 3.25 4.08
C ALA A 80 -1.44 2.53 2.84
N ILE A 81 -2.02 2.86 1.68
CA ILE A 81 -1.60 2.40 0.37
C ILE A 81 -1.55 3.60 -0.57
N ARG A 82 -0.51 3.68 -1.39
CA ARG A 82 -0.40 4.62 -2.51
C ARG A 82 0.09 3.88 -3.74
N THR A 83 -0.35 4.32 -4.89
CA THR A 83 0.08 3.80 -6.18
C THR A 83 1.05 4.78 -6.82
N SER A 84 2.06 4.26 -7.52
CA SER A 84 2.88 5.09 -8.40
C SER A 84 2.06 5.59 -9.58
N PRO A 85 2.35 6.80 -10.11
CA PRO A 85 1.72 7.28 -11.34
C PRO A 85 1.91 6.34 -12.54
N SER A 86 3.03 5.62 -12.60
CA SER A 86 3.35 4.63 -13.64
C SER A 86 2.64 3.26 -13.51
N ALA A 87 1.79 3.10 -12.49
CA ALA A 87 0.74 2.10 -12.36
C ALA A 87 1.08 0.70 -11.84
N ASP A 88 2.31 0.21 -11.84
CA ASP A 88 2.59 -1.19 -11.43
C ASP A 88 3.26 -1.33 -10.04
N ARG A 89 3.48 -0.21 -9.36
CA ARG A 89 4.13 -0.16 -8.05
C ARG A 89 3.17 0.32 -6.97
N LEU A 90 3.18 -0.36 -5.85
CA LEU A 90 2.39 -0.04 -4.66
C LEU A 90 3.33 0.27 -3.50
N PHE A 91 3.08 1.39 -2.85
CA PHE A 91 3.72 1.78 -1.61
C PHE A 91 2.74 1.45 -0.49
N VAL A 92 3.12 0.53 0.37
CA VAL A 92 2.27 -0.01 1.42
C VAL A 92 2.89 0.31 2.77
N ALA A 93 2.22 1.12 3.57
CA ALA A 93 2.66 1.42 4.92
C ALA A 93 2.14 0.39 5.90
N ASP A 94 3.06 -0.17 6.68
CA ASP A 94 2.75 -0.95 7.88
C ASP A 94 2.71 -0.03 9.10
N VAL A 95 1.83 -0.34 10.03
CA VAL A 95 1.60 0.48 11.24
C VAL A 95 2.85 0.59 12.13
N GLN A 96 3.84 -0.29 12.01
CA GLN A 96 5.06 -0.32 12.83
C GLN A 96 6.35 -0.47 12.05
N GLU A 97 6.33 -1.14 10.88
CA GLU A 97 7.53 -1.58 10.15
C GLU A 97 7.89 -0.68 8.96
N SER A 98 7.33 0.53 8.89
CA SER A 98 7.61 1.50 7.81
C SER A 98 6.88 1.19 6.49
N VAL A 99 7.47 1.60 5.37
CA VAL A 99 6.92 1.46 4.03
C VAL A 99 7.53 0.26 3.32
N LEU A 100 6.69 -0.49 2.63
CA LEU A 100 7.06 -1.57 1.73
C LEU A 100 6.83 -1.14 0.29
N LEU A 101 7.75 -1.42 -0.63
CA LEU A 101 7.47 -1.40 -2.05
C LEU A 101 6.94 -2.78 -2.46
N VAL A 102 5.78 -2.80 -3.08
CA VAL A 102 5.11 -4.02 -3.50
C VAL A 102 4.78 -3.93 -4.98
N VAL A 103 5.06 -4.99 -5.72
CA VAL A 103 4.65 -5.14 -7.12
C VAL A 103 3.57 -6.20 -7.25
N TYR A 104 2.79 -6.14 -8.33
CA TYR A 104 1.77 -7.14 -8.61
C TYR A 104 2.18 -8.04 -9.78
N ASP A 105 2.28 -9.33 -9.52
CA ASP A 105 2.52 -10.33 -10.56
C ASP A 105 1.18 -10.79 -11.14
N HIS A 106 0.88 -10.34 -12.37
CA HIS A 106 -0.35 -10.68 -13.08
C HIS A 106 -0.47 -12.17 -13.40
N THR A 107 0.67 -12.85 -13.61
CA THR A 107 0.70 -14.29 -13.93
C THR A 107 0.42 -15.12 -12.68
N ALA A 108 1.12 -14.82 -11.59
CA ALA A 108 0.93 -15.50 -10.32
C ALA A 108 -0.32 -15.01 -9.56
N ARG A 109 -0.92 -13.89 -9.99
CA ARG A 109 -2.01 -13.19 -9.30
C ARG A 109 -1.69 -12.93 -7.82
N ALA A 110 -0.49 -12.43 -7.57
CA ALA A 110 0.02 -12.23 -6.22
C ALA A 110 0.78 -10.91 -6.09
N PHE A 111 0.71 -10.33 -4.92
CA PHE A 111 1.52 -9.18 -4.55
C PHE A 111 2.88 -9.65 -4.01
N ARG A 112 3.96 -8.98 -4.42
CA ARG A 112 5.33 -9.31 -4.03
C ARG A 112 6.00 -8.11 -3.37
N PRO A 113 6.32 -8.15 -2.06
CA PRO A 113 7.17 -7.15 -1.43
C PRO A 113 8.58 -7.25 -1.99
N VAL A 114 9.11 -6.15 -2.53
CA VAL A 114 10.44 -6.10 -3.16
C VAL A 114 11.44 -5.23 -2.40
N VAL A 115 11.00 -4.13 -1.79
CA VAL A 115 11.84 -3.26 -0.94
C VAL A 115 11.20 -3.11 0.43
N THR A 116 12.03 -3.11 1.46
CA THR A 116 11.62 -2.89 2.85
C THR A 116 12.51 -1.82 3.50
N ASP A 117 12.10 -1.25 4.62
CA ASP A 117 12.93 -0.32 5.37
C ASP A 117 13.96 -1.08 6.25
N SER A 118 15.03 -0.38 6.60
CA SER A 118 16.01 -0.84 7.60
C SER A 118 15.60 -0.47 9.03
N LEU A 119 14.70 0.51 9.17
CA LEU A 119 14.24 1.05 10.45
C LEU A 119 12.73 0.89 10.58
N PRO A 120 12.22 0.50 11.76
CA PRO A 120 10.80 0.54 12.04
C PRO A 120 10.35 2.00 12.16
N ARG A 121 9.23 2.33 11.47
CA ARG A 121 8.62 3.67 11.50
C ARG A 121 7.12 3.51 11.64
N PHE A 122 6.55 4.24 12.59
CA PHE A 122 5.11 4.20 12.83
C PHE A 122 4.39 5.19 11.90
N ILE A 123 4.20 4.78 10.66
CA ILE A 123 3.67 5.65 9.61
C ILE A 123 2.25 6.11 9.93
N SER A 124 2.04 7.42 9.86
CA SER A 124 0.74 8.09 10.01
C SER A 124 0.19 8.62 8.68
N SER A 125 1.08 9.05 7.78
CA SER A 125 0.71 9.52 6.45
C SER A 125 1.84 9.28 5.46
N MET A 126 1.51 9.16 4.17
CA MET A 126 2.51 9.08 3.11
C MET A 126 2.01 9.63 1.79
N HIS A 127 2.93 10.13 0.99
CA HIS A 127 2.70 10.62 -0.37
C HIS A 127 3.83 10.15 -1.28
N VAL A 128 3.49 9.72 -2.50
CA VAL A 128 4.46 9.31 -3.52
C VAL A 128 4.73 10.52 -4.41
N LEU A 129 5.99 10.83 -4.65
CA LEU A 129 6.38 11.93 -5.52
C LEU A 129 6.17 11.58 -7.00
N ASP A 130 6.18 12.61 -7.85
CA ASP A 130 5.91 12.48 -9.29
C ASP A 130 6.95 11.62 -10.04
N ASP A 131 8.16 11.43 -9.45
CA ASP A 131 9.17 10.52 -9.97
C ASP A 131 8.76 9.05 -9.91
N GLY A 132 7.72 8.73 -9.12
CA GLY A 132 7.19 7.39 -8.95
C GLY A 132 8.06 6.43 -8.14
N ASP A 133 9.25 6.85 -7.74
CA ASP A 133 10.24 6.05 -7.00
C ASP A 133 10.56 6.60 -5.61
N THR A 134 10.08 7.80 -5.30
CA THR A 134 10.30 8.44 -3.99
C THR A 134 8.98 8.57 -3.23
N VAL A 135 8.97 8.12 -1.99
CA VAL A 135 7.85 8.31 -1.07
C VAL A 135 8.27 9.18 0.10
N VAL A 136 7.46 10.19 0.39
CA VAL A 136 7.58 10.98 1.63
C VAL A 136 6.60 10.40 2.63
N ALA A 137 7.08 10.07 3.82
CA ALA A 137 6.28 9.50 4.88
C ALA A 137 6.45 10.27 6.18
N GLY A 138 5.34 10.49 6.87
CA GLY A 138 5.32 11.03 8.22
C GLY A 138 5.02 9.95 9.24
N ASP A 139 5.62 10.03 10.42
CA ASP A 139 5.36 9.11 11.51
C ASP A 139 4.62 9.78 12.68
N LYS A 140 4.15 8.95 13.62
CA LYS A 140 3.43 9.42 14.80
C LYS A 140 4.32 10.18 15.81
N PHE A 141 5.63 10.19 15.62
CA PHE A 141 6.58 10.90 16.48
C PHE A 141 7.01 12.25 15.89
N GLY A 142 6.41 12.68 14.77
CA GLY A 142 6.70 13.92 14.13
C GLY A 142 7.92 13.91 13.21
N ASN A 143 8.37 12.75 12.80
CA ASN A 143 9.42 12.65 11.80
C ASN A 143 8.84 12.60 10.39
N LEU A 144 9.48 13.32 9.47
CA LEU A 144 9.29 13.23 8.04
C LEU A 144 10.50 12.56 7.43
N VAL A 145 10.29 11.61 6.54
CA VAL A 145 11.36 10.92 5.84
C VAL A 145 11.04 10.81 4.35
N ALA A 146 12.02 11.05 3.51
CA ALA A 146 11.96 10.76 2.09
C ALA A 146 12.76 9.48 1.83
N LEU A 147 12.07 8.46 1.33
CA LEU A 147 12.60 7.14 1.01
C LEU A 147 12.54 6.95 -0.49
N ARG A 148 13.68 6.58 -1.09
CA ARG A 148 13.79 6.33 -2.53
C ARG A 148 14.06 4.86 -2.81
N VAL A 149 13.46 4.34 -3.86
CA VAL A 149 13.78 3.01 -4.38
C VAL A 149 15.24 3.01 -4.86
N PRO A 150 16.08 2.05 -4.45
CA PRO A 150 17.44 1.95 -4.96
C PRO A 150 17.45 1.86 -6.48
N GLU A 151 18.34 2.60 -7.14
CA GLU A 151 18.38 2.71 -8.60
C GLU A 151 18.49 1.34 -9.31
N GLN A 152 19.24 0.42 -8.73
CA GLN A 152 19.37 -0.94 -9.27
C GLN A 152 18.04 -1.70 -9.24
N VAL A 153 17.23 -1.48 -8.19
CA VAL A 153 15.91 -2.10 -8.05
C VAL A 153 14.92 -1.45 -9.01
N ALA A 154 14.93 -0.12 -9.14
CA ALA A 154 14.08 0.60 -10.08
C ALA A 154 14.32 0.10 -11.52
N ARG A 155 15.57 0.04 -11.97
CA ARG A 155 15.95 -0.50 -13.29
C ARG A 155 15.54 -1.97 -13.49
N ALA A 156 15.69 -2.79 -12.44
CA ALA A 156 15.27 -4.19 -12.51
C ALA A 156 13.75 -4.33 -12.65
N LEU A 157 12.98 -3.49 -11.96
CA LEU A 157 11.53 -3.46 -12.06
C LEU A 157 11.03 -2.87 -13.40
N ASP A 158 11.76 -1.94 -13.99
CA ASP A 158 11.47 -1.43 -15.35
C ASP A 158 11.66 -2.53 -16.40
N ALA A 159 12.66 -3.41 -16.22
CA ALA A 159 12.90 -4.55 -17.09
C ALA A 159 11.95 -5.73 -16.83
N ASP A 160 11.58 -5.97 -15.57
CA ASP A 160 10.65 -7.02 -15.13
C ASP A 160 9.67 -6.45 -14.07
N PRO A 161 8.53 -5.89 -14.49
CA PRO A 161 7.53 -5.32 -13.58
C PRO A 161 6.95 -6.33 -12.57
N THR A 162 7.09 -7.64 -12.82
CA THR A 162 6.62 -8.68 -11.89
C THR A 162 7.55 -8.87 -10.69
N GLY A 163 8.79 -8.35 -10.79
CA GLY A 163 9.84 -8.51 -9.78
C GLY A 163 10.31 -9.96 -9.59
N ALA A 164 9.95 -10.87 -10.49
CA ALA A 164 10.27 -12.30 -10.35
C ALA A 164 11.79 -12.53 -10.40
N GLN A 165 12.49 -11.89 -11.34
CA GLN A 165 13.95 -12.02 -11.46
C GLN A 165 14.68 -11.44 -10.25
N LEU A 166 14.20 -10.31 -9.74
CA LEU A 166 14.74 -9.66 -8.56
C LEU A 166 14.62 -10.54 -7.32
N LEU A 167 13.54 -11.31 -7.20
CA LEU A 167 13.33 -12.24 -6.10
C LEU A 167 14.12 -13.54 -6.27
N LEU A 168 14.31 -14.03 -7.49
CA LEU A 168 15.11 -15.22 -7.79
C LEU A 168 16.61 -15.00 -7.54
N SER A 169 17.12 -13.82 -7.84
CA SER A 169 18.54 -13.45 -7.62
C SER A 169 18.86 -13.16 -6.15
N ARG A 170 17.84 -13.13 -5.30
CA ARG A 170 17.91 -12.68 -3.92
C ARG A 170 18.44 -13.77 -2.98
N ARG A 171 19.54 -13.46 -2.24
CA ARG A 171 19.88 -14.22 -1.04
C ARG A 171 18.85 -13.90 0.06
N PRO A 172 18.39 -14.87 0.86
CA PRO A 172 17.35 -14.66 1.89
C PRO A 172 17.64 -13.53 2.89
N SER A 173 18.94 -13.23 3.11
CA SER A 173 19.39 -12.18 4.03
C SER A 173 19.58 -10.79 3.42
N ALA A 174 19.35 -10.62 2.10
CA ALA A 174 19.73 -9.40 1.37
C ALA A 174 18.52 -8.78 0.65
N ALA A 175 17.40 -8.56 1.39
CA ALA A 175 16.29 -7.79 0.84
C ALA A 175 16.77 -6.37 0.51
N PRO A 176 16.46 -5.83 -0.69
CA PRO A 176 16.71 -4.43 -0.98
C PRO A 176 16.07 -3.54 0.08
N ARG A 177 16.80 -2.51 0.47
CA ARG A 177 16.36 -1.55 1.47
C ARG A 177 16.17 -0.20 0.82
N TRP A 178 15.23 0.58 1.35
CA TRP A 178 15.05 1.96 0.95
C TRP A 178 16.33 2.77 1.14
N GLU A 179 16.59 3.70 0.23
CA GLU A 179 17.57 4.76 0.39
C GLU A 179 16.90 5.94 1.09
N THR A 180 17.39 6.32 2.28
CA THR A 180 16.90 7.52 2.96
C THR A 180 17.54 8.74 2.32
N VAL A 181 16.75 9.54 1.58
CA VAL A 181 17.19 10.74 0.87
C VAL A 181 17.19 11.96 1.80
N ALA A 182 16.17 12.07 2.64
CA ALA A 182 16.04 13.16 3.58
C ALA A 182 15.33 12.70 4.85
N HIS A 183 15.63 13.36 5.95
CA HIS A 183 14.98 13.18 7.23
C HIS A 183 14.83 14.53 7.92
N TYR A 184 13.63 14.81 8.43
CA TYR A 184 13.31 16.05 9.14
C TYR A 184 12.40 15.75 10.33
N HIS A 185 12.61 16.44 11.44
CA HIS A 185 11.74 16.35 12.60
C HIS A 185 10.85 17.59 12.69
N ALA A 186 9.55 17.42 12.49
CA ALA A 186 8.57 18.49 12.54
C ALA A 186 8.10 18.82 13.96
N GLY A 187 8.30 17.88 14.90
CA GLY A 187 7.93 18.05 16.31
C GLY A 187 6.47 17.79 16.63
N ASP A 188 5.64 17.44 15.63
CA ASP A 188 4.23 17.10 15.82
C ASP A 188 3.81 16.01 14.81
N ILE A 189 2.71 15.30 15.09
CA ILE A 189 2.22 14.22 14.25
C ILE A 189 1.84 14.74 12.87
N VAL A 190 2.39 14.14 11.83
CA VAL A 190 2.05 14.46 10.44
C VAL A 190 0.82 13.64 10.04
N THR A 191 -0.35 14.28 10.02
CA THR A 191 -1.64 13.61 9.76
C THR A 191 -1.97 13.46 8.29
N ALA A 192 -1.45 14.36 7.43
CA ALA A 192 -1.64 14.31 5.98
C ALA A 192 -0.45 14.89 5.23
N LEU A 193 -0.16 14.32 4.07
CA LEU A 193 0.81 14.81 3.09
C LEU A 193 0.10 14.94 1.75
N THR A 194 0.18 16.11 1.15
CA THR A 194 -0.38 16.42 -0.18
C THR A 194 0.63 17.24 -0.98
N THR A 195 0.58 17.17 -2.28
CA THR A 195 1.24 18.10 -3.21
C THR A 195 0.30 19.23 -3.57
#